data_a9be9017ac01a63c3cf20fb7098e4ff6
#
_entry.id   a9be9017ac01a63c3cf20fb7098e4ff6
#
_cell.length_a   1.000
_cell.length_b   1.000
_cell.length_c   1.000
_cell.angle_alpha   90.00
_cell.angle_beta   90.00
_cell.angle_gamma   90.00
#
_symmetry.space_group_name_H-M   'P 1'
#
loop_
_entity.id
_entity.type
_entity.pdbx_description
1 polymer ?
#
loop_
_entity_poly.entity_id
_entity_poly.type
_entity_poly.pdbx_seq_one_letter_code
_entity_poly.pdbx_strand_id
1 'polypeptide(L)'
;KPYMVNLRYYIFSFFFLLFSPILAFFVYSNFEQIKNVDIFSIVVSVVMLILIVSVSIYLTWLSQERVVLFQKIERLAKLAFFLKENGYTYTKKVKTESETVDKVTFPTVYLKQNRYDLEVAFKMAGNKFQDKFKKIGSDLETTFFMDFMEVQDDIKFKTYKMAYSAFLNRIKVTDVEYSDKGIRLMKNLYWNPIDDPHLLVCGGTGGGKTVLLRTLIRAMAKVGVVDICDPKQADFVTMAEQKAFEGRISYQVEDIVSMIERAVQIMFARYAYMRQKREENGDKDLRKFYEYGLEPYFLVCDEYNALCAMLDFQTRQRLDNAMGQFLLLGRQAGCFATIAMQKPSREDLGSKLQANINFRISVGRLDEVGYDLAFGEVNRNKEFKYVKYLGGKRVYGRGYASVYGEVAREFYSPLLEKGFSFTDEYEKIERRENLFNPLENPNAELSEEEKENLQAEMEAQEELEKGEVKKVDPGLVQELMSSKQKESGNDLVRTFVFSKEIGVSAGSMKNLVDKLDGILEFEKEDNVVYLNEIQRNIIKDLFELKQNTTQNWSEILEDFPFDEYGF
;
A
#
# COMPACT_ATOMS: atom_id res chain seq x y z
N LYS A 1 23.36 -28.93 7.64
CA LYS A 1 22.64 -28.05 6.70
C LYS A 1 21.21 -27.89 7.20
N PRO A 2 20.68 -26.67 7.42
CA PRO A 2 19.43 -26.46 8.14
C PRO A 2 18.22 -27.16 7.50
N TYR A 3 18.18 -27.28 6.17
CA TYR A 3 17.10 -27.96 5.43
C TYR A 3 17.12 -29.48 5.52
N MET A 4 18.16 -30.07 6.11
CA MET A 4 18.29 -31.53 6.29
C MET A 4 18.04 -31.96 7.74
N VAL A 5 17.83 -31.02 8.66
CA VAL A 5 17.62 -31.32 10.08
C VAL A 5 16.16 -31.69 10.28
N ASN A 6 15.92 -32.96 10.52
CA ASN A 6 14.61 -33.42 10.97
C ASN A 6 14.53 -33.26 12.51
N LEU A 7 14.15 -32.09 12.95
CA LEU A 7 14.12 -31.70 14.36
C LEU A 7 13.26 -32.66 15.22
N ARG A 8 12.21 -33.25 14.63
CA ARG A 8 11.31 -34.17 15.35
C ARG A 8 12.03 -35.37 15.91
N TYR A 9 12.94 -35.98 15.15
CA TYR A 9 13.71 -37.12 15.62
C TYR A 9 14.64 -36.76 16.76
N TYR A 10 15.28 -35.60 16.73
CA TYR A 10 16.16 -35.18 17.81
C TYR A 10 15.41 -34.89 19.11
N ILE A 11 14.24 -34.23 19.02
CA ILE A 11 13.39 -33.95 20.19
C ILE A 11 12.83 -35.26 20.75
N PHE A 12 12.34 -36.15 19.87
CA PHE A 12 11.88 -37.49 20.28
C PHE A 12 13.00 -38.28 20.97
N SER A 13 14.18 -38.36 20.36
CA SER A 13 15.33 -39.04 20.92
C SER A 13 15.72 -38.46 22.29
N PHE A 14 15.66 -37.17 22.47
CA PHE A 14 15.91 -36.50 23.73
C PHE A 14 14.93 -36.98 24.81
N PHE A 15 13.64 -36.94 24.57
CA PHE A 15 12.64 -37.40 25.56
C PHE A 15 12.71 -38.91 25.78
N PHE A 16 12.92 -39.70 24.74
CA PHE A 16 13.07 -41.13 24.86
C PHE A 16 14.30 -41.50 25.72
N LEU A 17 15.44 -40.88 25.49
CA LEU A 17 16.66 -41.08 26.32
C LEU A 17 16.48 -40.58 27.75
N LEU A 18 15.68 -39.53 27.98
CA LEU A 18 15.39 -39.03 29.31
C LEU A 18 14.59 -40.03 30.14
N PHE A 19 13.65 -40.76 29.53
CA PHE A 19 12.80 -41.72 30.23
C PHE A 19 13.30 -43.17 30.15
N SER A 20 14.17 -43.51 29.20
CA SER A 20 14.71 -44.89 29.04
C SER A 20 15.45 -45.45 30.27
N PRO A 21 16.13 -44.64 31.12
CA PRO A 21 16.76 -45.16 32.33
C PRO A 21 15.78 -45.80 33.31
N ILE A 22 14.51 -45.35 33.34
CA ILE A 22 13.47 -45.92 34.20
C ILE A 22 13.18 -47.36 33.75
N LEU A 23 13.03 -47.60 32.46
CA LEU A 23 12.85 -48.94 31.92
C LEU A 23 14.10 -49.81 32.14
N ALA A 24 15.28 -49.25 31.89
CA ALA A 24 16.55 -49.96 32.08
C ALA A 24 16.72 -50.42 33.53
N PHE A 25 16.40 -49.54 34.49
CA PHE A 25 16.46 -49.89 35.92
C PHE A 25 15.44 -50.99 36.26
N PHE A 26 14.20 -50.91 35.75
CA PHE A 26 13.20 -51.94 36.00
C PHE A 26 13.63 -53.29 35.42
N VAL A 27 14.08 -53.34 34.19
CA VAL A 27 14.57 -54.56 33.53
C VAL A 27 15.78 -55.13 34.28
N TYR A 28 16.72 -54.27 34.71
CA TYR A 28 17.86 -54.70 35.50
C TYR A 28 17.46 -55.33 36.85
N SER A 29 16.56 -54.69 37.58
CA SER A 29 16.10 -55.17 38.91
C SER A 29 15.32 -56.48 38.83
N ASN A 30 14.62 -56.74 37.69
CA ASN A 30 13.82 -57.97 37.49
C ASN A 30 14.47 -58.93 36.49
N PHE A 31 15.80 -58.82 36.26
CA PHE A 31 16.49 -59.54 35.19
C PHE A 31 16.37 -61.09 35.34
N GLU A 32 16.49 -61.62 36.52
CA GLU A 32 16.34 -63.06 36.78
C GLU A 32 14.93 -63.58 36.54
N GLN A 33 13.88 -62.76 36.83
CA GLN A 33 12.49 -63.12 36.62
C GLN A 33 12.20 -63.12 35.11
N ILE A 34 12.70 -62.09 34.37
CA ILE A 34 12.55 -62.00 32.93
C ILE A 34 13.26 -63.14 32.21
N LYS A 35 14.45 -63.50 32.66
CA LYS A 35 15.22 -64.64 32.13
C LYS A 35 14.52 -66.00 32.34
N ASN A 36 13.80 -66.15 33.47
CA ASN A 36 12.96 -67.32 33.74
C ASN A 36 11.58 -67.27 33.10
N VAL A 37 11.37 -66.36 32.15
CA VAL A 37 10.15 -66.20 31.36
C VAL A 37 8.91 -65.90 32.24
N ASP A 38 9.09 -65.13 33.31
CA ASP A 38 7.96 -64.63 34.09
C ASP A 38 7.12 -63.68 33.26
N ILE A 39 5.91 -64.12 32.91
CA ILE A 39 5.00 -63.40 31.99
C ILE A 39 4.65 -62.03 32.57
N PHE A 40 4.49 -61.88 33.89
CA PHE A 40 4.13 -60.60 34.49
C PHE A 40 5.23 -59.57 34.30
N SER A 41 6.50 -59.92 34.63
CA SER A 41 7.66 -59.02 34.47
C SER A 41 7.91 -58.64 33.00
N ILE A 42 7.66 -59.55 32.06
CA ILE A 42 7.74 -59.29 30.62
C ILE A 42 6.64 -58.30 30.18
N VAL A 43 5.38 -58.57 30.55
CA VAL A 43 4.24 -57.71 30.19
C VAL A 43 4.42 -56.28 30.75
N VAL A 44 4.84 -56.15 32.02
CA VAL A 44 5.11 -54.83 32.61
C VAL A 44 6.23 -54.09 31.88
N SER A 45 7.32 -54.77 31.48
CA SER A 45 8.40 -54.16 30.68
C SER A 45 7.91 -53.66 29.33
N VAL A 46 7.08 -54.42 28.65
CA VAL A 46 6.50 -54.02 27.34
C VAL A 46 5.53 -52.83 27.51
N VAL A 47 4.68 -52.88 28.54
CA VAL A 47 3.76 -51.77 28.83
C VAL A 47 4.53 -50.48 29.15
N MET A 48 5.59 -50.58 29.97
CA MET A 48 6.47 -49.43 30.26
C MET A 48 7.12 -48.88 28.99
N LEU A 49 7.63 -49.73 28.11
CA LEU A 49 8.21 -49.30 26.83
C LEU A 49 7.17 -48.53 25.97
N ILE A 50 5.99 -49.11 25.82
CA ILE A 50 4.89 -48.45 25.05
C ILE A 50 4.54 -47.09 25.67
N LEU A 51 4.48 -47.01 26.99
CA LEU A 51 4.17 -45.79 27.70
C LEU A 51 5.26 -44.72 27.50
N ILE A 52 6.53 -45.09 27.61
CA ILE A 52 7.67 -44.20 27.37
C ILE A 52 7.65 -43.69 25.94
N VAL A 53 7.42 -44.54 24.94
CA VAL A 53 7.30 -44.14 23.53
C VAL A 53 6.14 -43.17 23.33
N SER A 54 4.97 -43.48 23.88
CA SER A 54 3.77 -42.63 23.75
C SER A 54 3.95 -41.28 24.39
N VAL A 55 4.52 -41.23 25.61
CA VAL A 55 4.84 -39.98 26.30
C VAL A 55 5.89 -39.18 25.54
N SER A 56 6.91 -39.82 24.99
CA SER A 56 7.93 -39.15 24.18
C SER A 56 7.36 -38.54 22.89
N ILE A 57 6.45 -39.25 22.23
CA ILE A 57 5.73 -38.72 21.05
C ILE A 57 4.89 -37.51 21.45
N TYR A 58 4.12 -37.63 22.52
CA TYR A 58 3.26 -36.56 23.01
C TYR A 58 4.07 -35.30 23.41
N LEU A 59 5.14 -35.45 24.13
CA LEU A 59 6.03 -34.35 24.54
C LEU A 59 6.74 -33.72 23.32
N THR A 60 7.11 -34.53 22.34
CA THR A 60 7.69 -34.04 21.08
C THR A 60 6.68 -33.14 20.35
N TRP A 61 5.44 -33.60 20.20
CA TRP A 61 4.35 -32.82 19.58
C TRP A 61 4.06 -31.53 20.36
N LEU A 62 3.91 -31.64 21.70
CA LEU A 62 3.67 -30.49 22.58
C LEU A 62 4.81 -29.45 22.51
N SER A 63 6.06 -29.92 22.46
CA SER A 63 7.23 -29.05 22.37
C SER A 63 7.27 -28.28 21.06
N GLN A 64 6.94 -28.90 19.94
CA GLN A 64 6.89 -28.25 18.65
C GLN A 64 5.81 -27.16 18.56
N GLU A 65 4.65 -27.38 19.21
CA GLU A 65 3.57 -26.40 19.19
C GLU A 65 3.77 -25.24 20.17
N ARG A 66 4.39 -25.47 21.32
CA ARG A 66 4.46 -24.49 22.40
C ARG A 66 5.82 -23.82 22.59
N VAL A 67 6.90 -24.44 22.16
CA VAL A 67 8.23 -23.88 22.34
C VAL A 67 8.66 -23.07 21.13
N VAL A 68 8.71 -21.74 21.28
CA VAL A 68 9.05 -20.78 20.23
C VAL A 68 10.40 -21.10 19.56
N LEU A 69 11.39 -21.61 20.31
CA LEU A 69 12.70 -21.99 19.78
C LEU A 69 12.58 -23.10 18.72
N PHE A 70 11.80 -24.13 18.97
CA PHE A 70 11.62 -25.24 18.04
C PHE A 70 10.84 -24.81 16.79
N GLN A 71 9.83 -23.99 16.97
CA GLN A 71 9.10 -23.38 15.84
C GLN A 71 10.03 -22.54 14.96
N LYS A 72 10.91 -21.75 15.57
CA LYS A 72 11.92 -20.94 14.86
C LYS A 72 12.87 -21.80 14.04
N ILE A 73 13.37 -22.90 14.59
CA ILE A 73 14.28 -23.83 13.90
C ILE A 73 13.56 -24.52 12.73
N GLU A 74 12.32 -24.97 12.94
CA GLU A 74 11.51 -25.60 11.88
C GLU A 74 11.25 -24.64 10.72
N ARG A 75 10.92 -23.38 11.01
CA ARG A 75 10.71 -22.36 10.00
C ARG A 75 11.99 -21.98 9.27
N LEU A 76 13.11 -21.93 9.98
CA LEU A 76 14.41 -21.72 9.35
C LEU A 76 14.75 -22.86 8.40
N ALA A 77 14.42 -24.10 8.75
CA ALA A 77 14.60 -25.26 7.88
C ALA A 77 13.68 -25.20 6.65
N LYS A 78 12.41 -24.83 6.82
CA LYS A 78 11.46 -24.63 5.72
C LYS A 78 11.93 -23.51 4.78
N LEU A 79 12.39 -22.37 5.31
CA LEU A 79 12.95 -21.29 4.52
C LEU A 79 14.17 -21.72 3.72
N ALA A 80 15.10 -22.46 4.35
CA ALA A 80 16.29 -22.96 3.69
C ALA A 80 15.95 -23.99 2.58
N PHE A 81 14.95 -24.83 2.81
CA PHE A 81 14.43 -25.75 1.81
C PHE A 81 13.84 -24.99 0.62
N PHE A 82 12.94 -24.03 0.89
CA PHE A 82 12.34 -23.16 -0.13
C PHE A 82 13.41 -22.45 -0.98
N LEU A 83 14.41 -21.83 -0.36
CA LEU A 83 15.49 -21.13 -1.06
C LEU A 83 16.31 -22.09 -1.95
N LYS A 84 16.50 -23.32 -1.50
CA LYS A 84 17.25 -24.33 -2.26
C LYS A 84 16.45 -24.82 -3.46
N GLU A 85 15.19 -25.20 -3.29
CA GLU A 85 14.33 -25.74 -4.36
C GLU A 85 14.06 -24.70 -5.47
N ASN A 86 13.96 -23.43 -5.10
CA ASN A 86 13.78 -22.32 -6.06
C ASN A 86 15.12 -21.82 -6.65
N GLY A 87 16.22 -22.48 -6.37
CA GLY A 87 17.53 -22.11 -6.91
C GLY A 87 18.11 -20.79 -6.37
N TYR A 88 17.57 -20.25 -5.25
CA TYR A 88 18.07 -19.04 -4.60
C TYR A 88 19.29 -19.33 -3.73
N THR A 89 20.24 -20.07 -4.28
CA THR A 89 21.48 -20.47 -3.61
C THR A 89 22.69 -20.27 -4.52
N TYR A 90 23.85 -20.15 -3.91
CA TYR A 90 25.13 -20.13 -4.62
C TYR A 90 25.77 -21.51 -4.53
N THR A 91 26.07 -22.11 -5.66
CA THR A 91 26.79 -23.40 -5.72
C THR A 91 28.22 -23.17 -6.14
N LYS A 92 29.18 -23.56 -5.31
CA LYS A 92 30.60 -23.50 -5.61
C LYS A 92 31.17 -24.92 -5.57
N LYS A 93 31.77 -25.33 -6.67
CA LYS A 93 32.49 -26.61 -6.73
C LYS A 93 33.78 -26.49 -5.93
N VAL A 94 33.94 -27.32 -4.92
CA VAL A 94 35.15 -27.39 -4.09
C VAL A 94 35.79 -28.77 -4.33
N LYS A 95 37.03 -28.77 -4.82
CA LYS A 95 37.81 -29.99 -4.94
C LYS A 95 38.30 -30.39 -3.55
N THR A 96 37.93 -31.57 -3.08
CA THR A 96 38.49 -32.25 -1.95
C THR A 96 39.46 -33.31 -2.49
N GLU A 97 40.40 -33.79 -1.68
CA GLU A 97 41.47 -34.70 -2.12
C GLU A 97 41.00 -35.95 -2.89
N SER A 98 39.74 -36.37 -2.68
CA SER A 98 39.15 -37.55 -3.33
C SER A 98 37.99 -37.29 -4.29
N GLU A 99 37.25 -36.14 -4.17
CA GLU A 99 36.06 -35.86 -4.94
C GLU A 99 35.79 -34.35 -5.12
N THR A 100 35.04 -34.00 -6.18
CA THR A 100 34.53 -32.66 -6.38
C THR A 100 33.15 -32.55 -5.74
N VAL A 101 33.01 -31.83 -4.63
CA VAL A 101 31.76 -31.66 -3.89
C VAL A 101 31.18 -30.28 -4.14
N ASP A 102 29.89 -30.24 -4.45
CA ASP A 102 29.15 -28.99 -4.60
C ASP A 102 28.82 -28.39 -3.22
N LYS A 103 29.47 -27.28 -2.90
CA LYS A 103 29.20 -26.51 -1.69
C LYS A 103 28.08 -25.51 -1.95
N VAL A 104 26.90 -25.75 -1.36
CA VAL A 104 25.75 -24.84 -1.44
C VAL A 104 25.86 -23.77 -0.34
N THR A 105 25.81 -22.51 -0.74
CA THR A 105 25.80 -21.35 0.17
C THR A 105 24.51 -20.58 -0.01
N PHE A 106 23.85 -20.23 1.09
CA PHE A 106 22.60 -19.48 1.10
C PHE A 106 22.87 -17.96 1.10
N PRO A 107 21.98 -17.17 0.50
CA PRO A 107 21.98 -15.72 0.71
C PRO A 107 21.74 -15.40 2.19
N THR A 108 22.14 -14.21 2.62
CA THR A 108 21.93 -13.78 4.00
C THR A 108 20.46 -13.42 4.20
N VAL A 109 19.77 -14.23 5.00
CA VAL A 109 18.37 -14.03 5.38
C VAL A 109 18.25 -14.15 6.88
N TYR A 110 17.52 -13.25 7.50
CA TYR A 110 17.23 -13.27 8.92
C TYR A 110 15.77 -13.65 9.15
N LEU A 111 15.53 -14.47 10.15
CA LEU A 111 14.19 -14.89 10.55
C LEU A 111 13.99 -14.53 12.01
N LYS A 112 13.00 -13.69 12.29
CA LYS A 112 12.59 -13.33 13.63
C LYS A 112 11.17 -13.83 13.87
N GLN A 113 11.05 -14.71 14.83
CA GLN A 113 9.79 -15.30 15.27
C GLN A 113 9.28 -14.56 16.50
N ASN A 114 8.13 -13.94 16.37
CA ASN A 114 7.36 -13.42 17.49
C ASN A 114 6.21 -14.38 17.83
N ARG A 115 5.45 -14.08 18.87
CA ARG A 115 4.34 -14.93 19.32
C ARG A 115 3.23 -15.11 18.27
N TYR A 116 2.97 -14.06 17.49
CA TYR A 116 1.85 -13.99 16.53
C TYR A 116 2.29 -13.72 15.11
N ASP A 117 3.52 -13.35 14.89
CA ASP A 117 4.06 -12.98 13.61
C ASP A 117 5.44 -13.55 13.33
N LEU A 118 5.80 -13.57 12.07
CA LEU A 118 7.09 -14.00 11.55
C LEU A 118 7.64 -12.89 10.66
N GLU A 119 8.84 -12.42 10.96
CA GLU A 119 9.56 -11.47 10.13
C GLU A 119 10.67 -12.21 9.37
N VAL A 120 10.70 -12.06 8.05
CA VAL A 120 11.76 -12.62 7.20
C VAL A 120 12.45 -11.47 6.47
N ALA A 121 13.69 -11.19 6.81
CA ALA A 121 14.47 -10.09 6.27
C ALA A 121 15.55 -10.60 5.30
N PHE A 122 15.46 -10.18 4.04
CA PHE A 122 16.42 -10.48 2.99
C PHE A 122 17.43 -9.34 2.87
N LYS A 123 18.73 -9.67 2.89
CA LYS A 123 19.79 -8.68 2.68
C LYS A 123 19.86 -8.30 1.20
N MET A 124 19.70 -7.00 0.92
CA MET A 124 19.64 -6.41 -0.41
C MET A 124 21.01 -5.81 -0.82
N ALA A 125 22.08 -6.58 -0.76
CA ALA A 125 23.43 -6.09 -1.01
C ALA A 125 23.93 -6.41 -2.44
N GLY A 126 23.14 -6.08 -3.48
CA GLY A 126 23.55 -6.30 -4.89
C GLY A 126 23.69 -7.77 -5.29
N ASN A 127 23.03 -8.69 -4.60
CA ASN A 127 23.08 -10.12 -4.95
C ASN A 127 22.23 -10.43 -6.19
N LYS A 128 22.57 -11.50 -6.92
CA LYS A 128 21.88 -11.90 -8.16
C LYS A 128 20.39 -12.23 -8.01
N PHE A 129 19.90 -12.37 -6.77
CA PHE A 129 18.50 -12.69 -6.47
C PHE A 129 17.69 -11.48 -5.99
N GLN A 130 18.29 -10.29 -5.96
CA GLN A 130 17.69 -9.09 -5.40
C GLN A 130 16.31 -8.78 -6.00
N ASP A 131 16.15 -8.88 -7.31
CA ASP A 131 14.87 -8.58 -7.97
C ASP A 131 13.79 -9.63 -7.66
N LYS A 132 14.20 -10.88 -7.44
CA LYS A 132 13.29 -11.91 -6.96
C LYS A 132 12.87 -11.66 -5.51
N PHE A 133 13.83 -11.27 -4.66
CA PHE A 133 13.56 -10.97 -3.25
C PHE A 133 12.68 -9.73 -3.05
N LYS A 134 12.61 -8.82 -4.01
CA LYS A 134 11.65 -7.70 -3.98
C LYS A 134 10.19 -8.14 -4.11
N LYS A 135 9.94 -9.30 -4.73
CA LYS A 135 8.60 -9.79 -5.11
C LYS A 135 8.21 -11.12 -4.45
N ILE A 136 8.98 -11.62 -3.48
CA ILE A 136 8.86 -12.97 -2.90
C ILE A 136 7.72 -13.12 -1.87
N GLY A 137 6.97 -12.06 -1.58
CA GLY A 137 5.98 -12.05 -0.50
C GLY A 137 4.93 -13.16 -0.57
N SER A 138 4.32 -13.39 -1.74
CA SER A 138 3.31 -14.45 -1.92
C SER A 138 3.89 -15.87 -1.83
N ASP A 139 5.15 -16.06 -2.26
CA ASP A 139 5.82 -17.36 -2.13
C ASP A 139 6.08 -17.70 -0.65
N LEU A 140 6.36 -16.67 0.17
CA LEU A 140 6.53 -16.84 1.61
C LEU A 140 5.20 -17.14 2.32
N GLU A 141 4.07 -16.55 1.88
CA GLU A 141 2.73 -16.90 2.39
C GLU A 141 2.47 -18.41 2.24
N THR A 142 2.72 -18.93 1.05
CA THR A 142 2.53 -20.35 0.74
C THR A 142 3.52 -21.23 1.50
N THR A 143 4.79 -20.81 1.59
CA THR A 143 5.85 -21.58 2.27
C THR A 143 5.59 -21.75 3.77
N PHE A 144 5.09 -20.70 4.41
CA PHE A 144 4.86 -20.69 5.86
C PHE A 144 3.41 -20.93 6.25
N PHE A 145 2.48 -20.99 5.32
CA PHE A 145 1.03 -21.03 5.55
C PHE A 145 0.57 -19.89 6.48
N MET A 146 1.09 -18.69 6.21
CA MET A 146 0.84 -17.48 6.99
C MET A 146 0.33 -16.38 6.08
N ASP A 147 -0.47 -15.47 6.64
CA ASP A 147 -0.96 -14.31 5.91
C ASP A 147 0.09 -13.20 5.87
N PHE A 148 0.33 -12.65 4.69
CA PHE A 148 1.21 -11.51 4.52
C PHE A 148 0.58 -10.25 5.12
N MET A 149 1.36 -9.51 5.89
CA MET A 149 0.88 -8.33 6.65
C MET A 149 1.48 -7.03 6.13
N GLU A 150 2.79 -6.99 5.96
CA GLU A 150 3.53 -5.75 5.74
C GLU A 150 4.88 -6.02 5.08
N VAL A 151 5.32 -5.12 4.21
CA VAL A 151 6.70 -5.02 3.74
C VAL A 151 7.34 -3.80 4.36
N GLN A 152 8.53 -3.98 4.91
CA GLN A 152 9.36 -2.88 5.36
C GLN A 152 10.64 -2.88 4.52
N ASP A 153 10.86 -1.78 3.81
CA ASP A 153 12.06 -1.56 3.03
C ASP A 153 13.03 -0.68 3.84
N ASP A 154 14.15 -1.27 4.21
CA ASP A 154 15.30 -0.57 4.74
C ASP A 154 16.42 -0.58 3.68
N ILE A 155 17.35 0.38 3.75
CA ILE A 155 18.46 0.56 2.79
C ILE A 155 19.19 -0.76 2.49
N LYS A 156 19.32 -1.64 3.48
CA LYS A 156 20.07 -2.91 3.39
C LYS A 156 19.20 -4.16 3.39
N PHE A 157 17.94 -4.04 3.77
CA PHE A 157 17.07 -5.19 3.98
C PHE A 157 15.67 -4.94 3.44
N LYS A 158 15.09 -5.97 2.84
CA LYS A 158 13.66 -6.05 2.59
C LYS A 158 13.05 -7.06 3.55
N THR A 159 12.19 -6.59 4.44
CA THR A 159 11.59 -7.39 5.51
C THR A 159 10.13 -7.66 5.21
N TYR A 160 9.77 -8.92 5.18
CA TYR A 160 8.40 -9.41 5.04
C TYR A 160 7.87 -9.81 6.40
N LYS A 161 6.82 -9.19 6.83
CA LYS A 161 6.12 -9.51 8.08
C LYS A 161 4.85 -10.29 7.76
N MET A 162 4.73 -11.46 8.35
CA MET A 162 3.62 -12.38 8.16
C MET A 162 2.99 -12.75 9.49
N ALA A 163 1.68 -12.94 9.53
CA ALA A 163 0.96 -13.41 10.72
C ALA A 163 0.32 -14.77 10.49
N TYR A 164 0.10 -15.51 11.56
CA TYR A 164 -0.59 -16.81 11.51
C TYR A 164 -2.03 -16.71 11.04
N SER A 165 -2.66 -15.57 11.35
CA SER A 165 -4.00 -15.26 10.90
C SER A 165 -4.23 -13.76 11.05
N ALA A 166 -4.55 -13.08 9.96
CA ALA A 166 -4.97 -11.69 10.00
C ALA A 166 -6.24 -11.50 10.85
N PHE A 167 -7.06 -12.56 10.97
CA PHE A 167 -8.25 -12.57 11.81
C PHE A 167 -7.96 -12.22 13.29
N LEU A 168 -6.81 -12.62 13.84
CA LEU A 168 -6.39 -12.29 15.21
C LEU A 168 -6.11 -10.79 15.41
N ASN A 169 -5.89 -10.07 14.31
CA ASN A 169 -5.67 -8.63 14.30
C ASN A 169 -6.97 -7.83 14.06
N ARG A 170 -8.10 -8.52 13.87
CA ARG A 170 -9.41 -7.89 13.72
C ARG A 170 -9.76 -7.12 15.00
N ILE A 171 -10.27 -5.90 14.82
CA ILE A 171 -10.78 -5.05 15.92
C ILE A 171 -12.29 -4.95 15.87
N LYS A 172 -12.90 -4.41 16.91
CA LYS A 172 -14.33 -4.13 16.96
C LYS A 172 -14.64 -2.81 16.27
N VAL A 173 -15.89 -2.62 15.85
CA VAL A 173 -16.37 -1.34 15.29
C VAL A 173 -16.11 -0.18 16.26
N THR A 174 -16.31 -0.41 17.56
CA THR A 174 -16.07 0.58 18.62
C THR A 174 -14.61 1.03 18.75
N ASP A 175 -13.66 0.17 18.37
CA ASP A 175 -12.22 0.44 18.49
C ASP A 175 -11.64 1.19 17.26
N VAL A 176 -12.49 1.45 16.25
CA VAL A 176 -12.11 2.21 15.06
C VAL A 176 -12.20 3.69 15.38
N GLU A 177 -11.05 4.33 15.51
CA GLU A 177 -10.95 5.74 15.84
C GLU A 177 -9.86 6.39 14.98
N TYR A 178 -9.99 7.70 14.80
CA TYR A 178 -8.97 8.53 14.17
C TYR A 178 -7.92 8.93 15.23
N SER A 179 -6.66 8.70 14.93
CA SER A 179 -5.51 9.05 15.79
C SER A 179 -4.42 9.72 14.96
N ASP A 180 -3.30 10.09 15.56
CA ASP A 180 -2.13 10.65 14.85
C ASP A 180 -1.58 9.70 13.76
N LYS A 181 -1.88 8.40 13.84
CA LYS A 181 -1.55 7.39 12.82
C LYS A 181 -2.62 7.23 11.74
N GLY A 182 -3.69 8.03 11.79
CA GLY A 182 -4.87 7.90 10.95
C GLY A 182 -5.96 7.01 11.56
N ILE A 183 -6.89 6.54 10.73
CA ILE A 183 -8.01 5.67 11.14
C ILE A 183 -7.51 4.25 11.32
N ARG A 184 -7.72 3.71 12.51
CA ARG A 184 -7.35 2.33 12.82
C ARG A 184 -8.33 1.35 12.20
N LEU A 185 -7.85 0.48 11.32
CA LEU A 185 -8.66 -0.51 10.61
C LEU A 185 -8.51 -1.93 11.18
N MET A 186 -7.31 -2.28 11.64
CA MET A 186 -6.96 -3.49 12.37
C MET A 186 -5.94 -3.16 13.44
N LYS A 187 -5.54 -4.11 14.29
CA LYS A 187 -4.54 -3.85 15.36
C LYS A 187 -3.25 -3.21 14.84
N ASN A 188 -2.87 -3.53 13.61
CA ASN A 188 -1.62 -3.11 12.98
C ASN A 188 -1.84 -2.54 11.56
N LEU A 189 -3.05 -2.13 11.24
CA LEU A 189 -3.40 -1.49 9.98
C LEU A 189 -4.11 -0.18 10.26
N TYR A 190 -3.57 0.88 9.70
CA TYR A 190 -4.12 2.23 9.76
C TYR A 190 -4.25 2.77 8.34
N TRP A 191 -5.25 3.57 8.11
CA TRP A 191 -5.34 4.42 6.94
C TRP A 191 -5.10 5.86 7.40
N ASN A 192 -3.98 6.44 6.97
CA ASN A 192 -3.67 7.84 7.22
C ASN A 192 -3.99 8.66 5.96
N PRO A 193 -5.08 9.43 5.93
CA PRO A 193 -5.44 10.22 4.75
C PRO A 193 -4.40 11.29 4.38
N ILE A 194 -3.54 11.69 5.32
CA ILE A 194 -2.50 12.70 5.09
C ILE A 194 -1.35 12.11 4.26
N ASP A 195 -0.96 10.87 4.53
CA ASP A 195 0.12 10.18 3.84
C ASP A 195 -0.37 9.45 2.59
N ASP A 196 -1.51 8.74 2.74
CA ASP A 196 -2.17 7.97 1.69
C ASP A 196 -3.55 8.58 1.38
N PRO A 197 -3.59 9.67 0.60
CA PRO A 197 -4.85 10.38 0.34
C PRO A 197 -5.82 9.49 -0.43
N HIS A 198 -7.07 9.72 -0.10
CA HIS A 198 -8.23 9.05 -0.68
C HIS A 198 -8.26 7.53 -0.47
N LEU A 199 -9.47 7.00 -0.39
CA LEU A 199 -9.74 5.59 -0.12
C LEU A 199 -10.67 5.00 -1.18
N LEU A 200 -10.27 3.87 -1.77
CA LEU A 200 -11.14 3.03 -2.60
C LEU A 200 -11.62 1.83 -1.78
N VAL A 201 -12.94 1.64 -1.71
CA VAL A 201 -13.55 0.48 -1.08
C VAL A 201 -14.30 -0.35 -2.13
N CYS A 202 -13.79 -1.51 -2.46
CA CYS A 202 -14.43 -2.43 -3.41
C CYS A 202 -15.07 -3.61 -2.69
N GLY A 203 -16.20 -4.07 -3.17
CA GLY A 203 -16.79 -5.30 -2.61
C GLY A 203 -18.18 -5.61 -3.10
N GLY A 204 -18.38 -6.87 -3.47
CA GLY A 204 -19.67 -7.36 -3.92
C GLY A 204 -20.71 -7.42 -2.81
N THR A 205 -21.96 -7.62 -3.20
CA THR A 205 -23.11 -7.69 -2.29
C THR A 205 -22.89 -8.73 -1.19
N GLY A 206 -23.12 -8.34 0.04
CA GLY A 206 -22.96 -9.21 1.23
C GLY A 206 -21.50 -9.40 1.67
N GLY A 207 -20.53 -8.68 1.07
CA GLY A 207 -19.13 -8.69 1.49
C GLY A 207 -18.85 -7.94 2.81
N GLY A 208 -19.73 -7.02 3.20
CA GLY A 208 -19.59 -6.19 4.40
C GLY A 208 -19.16 -4.74 4.12
N LYS A 209 -19.24 -4.28 2.86
CA LYS A 209 -18.89 -2.93 2.41
C LYS A 209 -19.62 -1.84 3.20
N THR A 210 -20.95 -1.93 3.29
CA THR A 210 -21.78 -0.95 4.02
C THR A 210 -21.42 -0.86 5.52
N VAL A 211 -21.16 -1.99 6.17
CA VAL A 211 -20.71 -2.00 7.57
C VAL A 211 -19.35 -1.31 7.72
N LEU A 212 -18.44 -1.57 6.81
CA LEU A 212 -17.14 -0.91 6.80
C LEU A 212 -17.29 0.61 6.60
N LEU A 213 -18.07 1.04 5.59
CA LEU A 213 -18.31 2.46 5.33
C LEU A 213 -18.95 3.16 6.53
N ARG A 214 -20.01 2.60 7.11
CA ARG A 214 -20.64 3.15 8.32
C ARG A 214 -19.66 3.27 9.49
N THR A 215 -18.76 2.31 9.62
CA THR A 215 -17.71 2.33 10.64
C THR A 215 -16.70 3.45 10.39
N LEU A 216 -16.27 3.64 9.15
CA LEU A 216 -15.36 4.71 8.75
C LEU A 216 -16.01 6.08 8.92
N ILE A 217 -17.25 6.25 8.46
CA ILE A 217 -18.02 7.50 8.62
C ILE A 217 -18.13 7.88 10.11
N ARG A 218 -18.36 6.91 10.99
CA ARG A 218 -18.39 7.16 12.46
C ARG A 218 -17.05 7.73 12.96
N ALA A 219 -15.94 7.18 12.50
CA ALA A 219 -14.62 7.67 12.92
C ALA A 219 -14.29 9.03 12.30
N MET A 220 -14.65 9.26 11.04
CA MET A 220 -14.43 10.51 10.32
C MET A 220 -15.26 11.65 10.93
N ALA A 221 -16.56 11.41 11.22
CA ALA A 221 -17.47 12.41 11.76
C ALA A 221 -17.09 12.90 13.17
N LYS A 222 -16.29 12.12 13.91
CA LYS A 222 -15.75 12.57 15.21
C LYS A 222 -14.66 13.64 15.09
N VAL A 223 -13.99 13.73 13.93
CA VAL A 223 -12.81 14.61 13.75
C VAL A 223 -12.99 15.65 12.66
N GLY A 224 -13.98 15.50 11.79
CA GLY A 224 -14.19 16.41 10.67
C GLY A 224 -15.59 16.33 10.08
N VAL A 225 -15.83 17.15 9.08
CA VAL A 225 -17.09 17.17 8.32
C VAL A 225 -17.12 16.02 7.34
N VAL A 226 -18.28 15.35 7.24
CA VAL A 226 -18.49 14.22 6.30
C VAL A 226 -19.73 14.50 5.46
N ASP A 227 -19.52 14.65 4.14
CA ASP A 227 -20.60 14.70 3.16
C ASP A 227 -20.71 13.33 2.47
N ILE A 228 -21.95 12.86 2.24
CA ILE A 228 -22.21 11.49 1.80
C ILE A 228 -23.11 11.49 0.56
N CYS A 229 -22.67 10.75 -0.47
CA CYS A 229 -23.43 10.50 -1.70
C CYS A 229 -23.96 9.06 -1.67
N ASP A 230 -25.30 8.89 -1.67
CA ASP A 230 -25.97 7.59 -1.70
C ASP A 230 -26.99 7.50 -2.86
N PRO A 231 -26.55 7.22 -4.10
CA PRO A 231 -27.44 7.16 -5.25
C PRO A 231 -28.46 6.01 -5.19
N LYS A 232 -28.22 5.00 -4.35
CA LYS A 232 -29.17 3.89 -4.16
C LYS A 232 -30.30 4.20 -3.18
N GLN A 233 -30.17 5.24 -2.38
CA GLN A 233 -31.16 5.64 -1.36
C GLN A 233 -31.51 4.52 -0.39
N ALA A 234 -30.53 3.72 0.02
CA ALA A 234 -30.79 2.52 0.81
C ALA A 234 -30.05 2.51 2.14
N ASP A 235 -28.72 2.59 2.11
CA ASP A 235 -27.91 2.26 3.26
C ASP A 235 -27.72 3.42 4.25
N PHE A 236 -27.89 4.67 3.81
CA PHE A 236 -27.63 5.86 4.61
C PHE A 236 -28.87 6.71 4.92
N VAL A 237 -30.08 6.27 4.51
CA VAL A 237 -31.34 7.00 4.74
C VAL A 237 -31.55 7.31 6.21
N THR A 238 -31.38 6.31 7.10
CA THR A 238 -31.54 6.50 8.54
C THR A 238 -30.50 7.41 9.19
N MET A 239 -29.36 7.61 8.52
CA MET A 239 -28.32 8.53 9.00
C MET A 239 -28.70 9.99 8.78
N ALA A 240 -29.46 10.30 7.72
CA ALA A 240 -29.91 11.66 7.45
C ALA A 240 -30.79 12.25 8.57
N GLU A 241 -31.44 11.39 9.34
CA GLU A 241 -32.26 11.79 10.49
C GLU A 241 -31.40 12.16 11.71
N GLN A 242 -30.11 11.80 11.70
CA GLN A 242 -29.21 12.09 12.81
C GLN A 242 -28.68 13.51 12.72
N LYS A 243 -28.66 14.22 13.82
CA LYS A 243 -28.22 15.62 13.92
C LYS A 243 -26.83 15.87 13.30
N ALA A 244 -25.91 14.92 13.46
CA ALA A 244 -24.56 15.02 12.92
C ALA A 244 -24.53 15.08 11.39
N PHE A 245 -25.51 14.48 10.71
CA PHE A 245 -25.57 14.32 9.25
C PHE A 245 -26.72 15.07 8.57
N GLU A 246 -27.47 15.88 9.31
CA GLU A 246 -28.56 16.68 8.76
C GLU A 246 -28.08 17.56 7.62
N GLY A 247 -28.65 17.42 6.39
CA GLY A 247 -28.24 18.14 5.20
C GLY A 247 -26.87 17.75 4.61
N ARG A 248 -26.28 16.62 5.09
CA ARG A 248 -24.98 16.11 4.66
C ARG A 248 -25.05 14.89 3.74
N ILE A 249 -26.26 14.44 3.42
CA ILE A 249 -26.46 13.23 2.60
C ILE A 249 -27.28 13.60 1.39
N SER A 250 -26.74 13.35 0.20
CA SER A 250 -27.42 13.57 -1.08
C SER A 250 -27.78 12.24 -1.73
N TYR A 251 -28.98 12.18 -2.30
CA TYR A 251 -29.54 10.98 -2.89
C TYR A 251 -29.86 11.14 -4.38
N GLN A 252 -30.33 12.32 -4.79
CA GLN A 252 -30.66 12.58 -6.17
C GLN A 252 -29.38 12.87 -6.97
N VAL A 253 -29.34 12.42 -8.20
CA VAL A 253 -28.17 12.50 -9.08
C VAL A 253 -27.63 13.93 -9.17
N GLU A 254 -28.48 14.91 -9.44
CA GLU A 254 -28.05 16.31 -9.57
C GLU A 254 -27.60 16.89 -8.24
N ASP A 255 -28.24 16.51 -7.11
CA ASP A 255 -27.83 16.95 -5.78
C ASP A 255 -26.47 16.35 -5.39
N ILE A 256 -26.19 15.11 -5.83
CA ILE A 256 -24.88 14.46 -5.62
C ILE A 256 -23.80 15.20 -6.40
N VAL A 257 -24.03 15.47 -7.70
CA VAL A 257 -23.05 16.20 -8.52
C VAL A 257 -22.81 17.59 -7.95
N SER A 258 -23.87 18.30 -7.59
CA SER A 258 -23.77 19.62 -6.95
C SER A 258 -23.05 19.58 -5.60
N MET A 259 -23.20 18.50 -4.81
CA MET A 259 -22.47 18.30 -3.56
C MET A 259 -20.96 18.13 -3.82
N ILE A 260 -20.60 17.38 -4.86
CA ILE A 260 -19.19 17.16 -5.23
C ILE A 260 -18.57 18.46 -5.76
N GLU A 261 -19.28 19.20 -6.61
CA GLU A 261 -18.85 20.54 -7.07
C GLU A 261 -18.66 21.51 -5.89
N ARG A 262 -19.60 21.51 -4.95
CA ARG A 262 -19.46 22.30 -3.71
C ARG A 262 -18.26 21.84 -2.86
N ALA A 263 -17.97 20.55 -2.80
CA ALA A 263 -16.79 20.04 -2.11
C ALA A 263 -15.48 20.58 -2.72
N VAL A 264 -15.42 20.73 -4.05
CA VAL A 264 -14.31 21.38 -4.75
C VAL A 264 -14.21 22.86 -4.37
N GLN A 265 -15.33 23.58 -4.34
CA GLN A 265 -15.35 25.00 -3.91
C GLN A 265 -14.87 25.15 -2.46
N ILE A 266 -15.30 24.27 -1.56
CA ILE A 266 -14.82 24.24 -0.17
C ILE A 266 -13.30 24.01 -0.12
N MET A 267 -12.79 23.09 -0.92
CA MET A 267 -11.36 22.83 -1.03
C MET A 267 -10.57 24.08 -1.44
N PHE A 268 -11.05 24.82 -2.45
CA PHE A 268 -10.40 26.06 -2.88
C PHE A 268 -10.53 27.18 -1.85
N ALA A 269 -11.67 27.30 -1.16
CA ALA A 269 -11.83 28.25 -0.06
C ALA A 269 -10.82 27.97 1.07
N ARG A 270 -10.53 26.69 1.36
CA ARG A 270 -9.51 26.28 2.32
C ARG A 270 -8.11 26.70 1.84
N TYR A 271 -7.79 26.52 0.57
CA TYR A 271 -6.53 27.01 -0.01
C TYR A 271 -6.37 28.52 0.12
N ALA A 272 -7.42 29.31 -0.20
CA ALA A 272 -7.40 30.74 -0.04
C ALA A 272 -7.13 31.15 1.41
N TYR A 273 -7.81 30.52 2.38
CA TYR A 273 -7.57 30.72 3.80
C TYR A 273 -6.15 30.36 4.23
N MET A 274 -5.63 29.23 3.78
CA MET A 274 -4.27 28.78 4.11
C MET A 274 -3.22 29.76 3.55
N ARG A 275 -3.43 30.29 2.33
CA ARG A 275 -2.55 31.32 1.73
C ARG A 275 -2.57 32.62 2.55
N GLN A 276 -3.76 33.09 2.92
CA GLN A 276 -3.90 34.26 3.77
C GLN A 276 -3.19 34.05 5.12
N LYS A 277 -3.40 32.91 5.77
CA LYS A 277 -2.74 32.60 7.05
C LYS A 277 -1.23 32.47 6.92
N ARG A 278 -0.73 31.92 5.83
CA ARG A 278 0.70 31.88 5.52
C ARG A 278 1.30 33.30 5.49
N GLU A 279 0.62 34.23 4.80
CA GLU A 279 1.06 35.64 4.72
C GLU A 279 1.02 36.32 6.08
N GLU A 280 -0.08 36.16 6.84
CA GLU A 280 -0.22 36.69 8.19
C GLU A 280 0.88 36.19 9.16
N ASN A 281 1.26 34.91 9.03
CA ASN A 281 2.28 34.27 9.86
C ASN A 281 3.72 34.62 9.41
N GLY A 282 3.91 35.12 8.17
CA GLY A 282 5.22 35.35 7.56
C GLY A 282 5.95 34.05 7.19
N ASP A 283 5.21 32.96 6.98
CA ASP A 283 5.76 31.67 6.57
C ASP A 283 6.22 31.72 5.10
N LYS A 284 7.39 31.13 4.81
CA LYS A 284 7.91 31.06 3.44
C LYS A 284 7.10 30.08 2.59
N ASP A 285 6.77 28.91 3.17
CA ASP A 285 6.08 27.81 2.49
C ASP A 285 4.66 27.62 3.01
N LEU A 286 3.80 27.04 2.16
CA LEU A 286 2.46 26.63 2.57
C LEU A 286 2.56 25.35 3.42
N ARG A 287 2.17 25.44 4.69
CA ARG A 287 2.17 24.31 5.62
C ARG A 287 0.96 23.39 5.37
N LYS A 288 0.88 22.30 6.11
CA LYS A 288 -0.25 21.37 6.03
C LYS A 288 -1.51 21.97 6.65
N PHE A 289 -2.68 21.59 6.18
CA PHE A 289 -3.97 22.15 6.59
C PHE A 289 -4.17 22.19 8.12
N TYR A 290 -3.77 21.15 8.85
CA TYR A 290 -3.93 21.07 10.30
C TYR A 290 -3.04 22.06 11.07
N GLU A 291 -1.93 22.51 10.50
CA GLU A 291 -1.07 23.54 11.10
C GLU A 291 -1.72 24.93 11.04
N TYR A 292 -2.72 25.12 10.18
CA TYR A 292 -3.59 26.29 10.14
C TYR A 292 -4.88 26.11 10.94
N GLY A 293 -4.99 25.04 11.74
CA GLY A 293 -6.16 24.77 12.58
C GLY A 293 -7.37 24.23 11.83
N LEU A 294 -7.18 23.77 10.58
CA LEU A 294 -8.27 23.20 9.79
C LEU A 294 -8.50 21.73 10.17
N GLU A 295 -9.76 21.36 10.35
CA GLU A 295 -10.16 19.96 10.51
C GLU A 295 -10.23 19.27 9.15
N PRO A 296 -10.07 17.92 9.07
CA PRO A 296 -10.23 17.21 7.81
C PRO A 296 -11.69 17.30 7.31
N TYR A 297 -11.84 17.35 5.99
CA TYR A 297 -13.12 17.27 5.30
C TYR A 297 -13.18 15.96 4.51
N PHE A 298 -14.26 15.20 4.65
CA PHE A 298 -14.43 13.90 4.02
C PHE A 298 -15.64 13.91 3.08
N LEU A 299 -15.42 13.43 1.86
CA LEU A 299 -16.45 13.16 0.87
C LEU A 299 -16.56 11.65 0.68
N VAL A 300 -17.70 11.07 1.03
CA VAL A 300 -17.95 9.62 0.92
C VAL A 300 -18.96 9.36 -0.20
N CYS A 301 -18.55 8.66 -1.25
CA CYS A 301 -19.42 8.28 -2.35
C CYS A 301 -19.65 6.77 -2.32
N ASP A 302 -20.83 6.32 -1.94
CA ASP A 302 -21.21 4.90 -2.05
C ASP A 302 -21.73 4.60 -3.45
N GLU A 303 -21.51 3.37 -3.90
CA GLU A 303 -21.96 2.84 -5.20
C GLU A 303 -21.68 3.77 -6.40
N TYR A 304 -20.44 4.25 -6.47
CA TYR A 304 -20.01 5.19 -7.52
C TYR A 304 -20.31 4.68 -8.94
N ASN A 305 -20.25 3.34 -9.18
CA ASN A 305 -20.66 2.75 -10.45
C ASN A 305 -22.14 3.02 -10.76
N ALA A 306 -23.02 2.92 -9.75
CA ALA A 306 -24.44 3.15 -9.95
C ALA A 306 -24.69 4.63 -10.28
N LEU A 307 -24.01 5.54 -9.59
CA LEU A 307 -24.05 6.97 -9.92
C LEU A 307 -23.65 7.19 -11.39
N CYS A 308 -22.48 6.70 -11.81
CA CYS A 308 -21.98 6.85 -13.16
C CYS A 308 -22.94 6.33 -14.24
N ALA A 309 -23.61 5.22 -13.98
CA ALA A 309 -24.58 4.62 -14.90
C ALA A 309 -25.90 5.41 -15.02
N MET A 310 -26.22 6.30 -14.09
CA MET A 310 -27.43 7.12 -14.09
C MET A 310 -27.23 8.46 -14.81
N LEU A 311 -25.99 8.85 -15.12
CA LEU A 311 -25.66 10.17 -15.66
C LEU A 311 -25.79 10.22 -17.19
N ASP A 312 -26.29 11.33 -17.70
CA ASP A 312 -26.09 11.72 -19.07
C ASP A 312 -24.65 12.20 -19.32
N PHE A 313 -24.27 12.40 -20.57
CA PHE A 313 -22.90 12.77 -20.95
C PHE A 313 -22.43 14.08 -20.33
N GLN A 314 -23.26 15.11 -20.28
CA GLN A 314 -22.88 16.43 -19.77
C GLN A 314 -22.69 16.38 -18.23
N THR A 315 -23.63 15.79 -17.54
CA THR A 315 -23.56 15.62 -16.08
C THR A 315 -22.41 14.70 -15.68
N ARG A 316 -22.11 13.67 -16.49
CA ARG A 316 -20.94 12.81 -16.30
C ARG A 316 -19.63 13.62 -16.42
N GLN A 317 -19.52 14.47 -17.41
CA GLN A 317 -18.34 15.32 -17.58
C GLN A 317 -18.14 16.28 -16.38
N ARG A 318 -19.23 16.88 -15.87
CA ARG A 318 -19.18 17.69 -14.64
C ARG A 318 -18.67 16.89 -13.45
N LEU A 319 -19.21 15.68 -13.26
CA LEU A 319 -18.77 14.77 -12.19
C LEU A 319 -17.28 14.44 -12.30
N ASP A 320 -16.84 14.02 -13.48
CA ASP A 320 -15.44 13.58 -13.71
C ASP A 320 -14.47 14.76 -13.50
N ASN A 321 -14.81 15.96 -13.93
CA ASN A 321 -14.01 17.16 -13.70
C ASN A 321 -13.94 17.52 -12.21
N ALA A 322 -15.08 17.57 -11.52
CA ALA A 322 -15.12 17.91 -10.11
C ALA A 322 -14.39 16.87 -9.25
N MET A 323 -14.67 15.58 -9.48
CA MET A 323 -14.00 14.50 -8.76
C MET A 323 -12.50 14.47 -9.07
N GLY A 324 -12.10 14.71 -10.31
CA GLY A 324 -10.70 14.81 -10.73
C GLY A 324 -9.95 15.89 -9.98
N GLN A 325 -10.49 17.10 -9.92
CA GLN A 325 -9.90 18.21 -9.15
C GLN A 325 -9.82 17.89 -7.66
N PHE A 326 -10.89 17.34 -7.09
CA PHE A 326 -10.94 17.00 -5.67
C PHE A 326 -9.89 15.95 -5.28
N LEU A 327 -9.72 14.89 -6.09
CA LEU A 327 -8.74 13.84 -5.85
C LEU A 327 -7.30 14.30 -6.07
N LEU A 328 -7.06 15.19 -7.05
CA LEU A 328 -5.73 15.67 -7.36
C LEU A 328 -5.21 16.66 -6.31
N LEU A 329 -6.06 17.54 -5.82
CA LEU A 329 -5.66 18.68 -4.99
C LEU A 329 -6.08 18.56 -3.52
N GLY A 330 -6.99 17.66 -3.19
CA GLY A 330 -7.60 17.59 -1.85
C GLY A 330 -6.61 17.38 -0.72
N ARG A 331 -5.53 16.63 -0.94
CA ARG A 331 -4.55 16.26 0.09
C ARG A 331 -4.04 17.45 0.88
N GLN A 332 -3.53 18.46 0.20
CA GLN A 332 -2.92 19.65 0.83
C GLN A 332 -3.94 20.43 1.65
N ALA A 333 -5.17 20.56 1.14
CA ALA A 333 -6.26 21.26 1.79
C ALA A 333 -6.96 20.44 2.90
N GLY A 334 -6.56 19.20 3.13
CA GLY A 334 -7.18 18.29 4.10
C GLY A 334 -8.56 17.79 3.65
N CYS A 335 -8.77 17.66 2.34
CA CYS A 335 -10.00 17.18 1.72
C CYS A 335 -9.78 15.76 1.19
N PHE A 336 -10.53 14.78 1.70
CA PHE A 336 -10.29 13.36 1.43
C PHE A 336 -11.56 12.68 0.92
N ALA A 337 -11.44 11.96 -0.21
CA ALA A 337 -12.53 11.16 -0.75
C ALA A 337 -12.45 9.70 -0.29
N THR A 338 -13.61 9.10 -0.04
CA THR A 338 -13.81 7.66 0.06
C THR A 338 -14.77 7.24 -1.03
N ILE A 339 -14.28 6.53 -2.03
CA ILE A 339 -15.09 6.06 -3.15
C ILE A 339 -15.36 4.58 -2.96
N ALA A 340 -16.63 4.21 -2.89
CA ALA A 340 -17.03 2.82 -2.75
C ALA A 340 -17.78 2.32 -3.99
N MET A 341 -17.48 1.09 -4.39
CA MET A 341 -18.08 0.45 -5.57
C MET A 341 -18.13 -1.06 -5.40
N GLN A 342 -19.00 -1.71 -6.16
CA GLN A 342 -19.08 -3.17 -6.10
C GLN A 342 -17.87 -3.83 -6.74
N LYS A 343 -17.46 -3.32 -7.89
CA LYS A 343 -16.30 -3.78 -8.65
C LYS A 343 -15.64 -2.55 -9.29
N PRO A 344 -14.31 -2.40 -9.15
CA PRO A 344 -13.61 -1.33 -9.84
C PRO A 344 -13.70 -1.52 -11.36
N SER A 345 -13.90 -0.45 -12.09
CA SER A 345 -14.03 -0.41 -13.54
C SER A 345 -13.20 0.75 -14.07
N ARG A 346 -12.56 0.57 -15.23
CA ARG A 346 -11.84 1.64 -15.92
C ARG A 346 -12.79 2.66 -16.55
N GLU A 347 -14.02 2.26 -16.82
CA GLU A 347 -15.05 3.13 -17.38
C GLU A 347 -15.60 4.09 -16.34
N ASP A 348 -15.75 3.64 -15.10
CA ASP A 348 -16.30 4.44 -14.01
C ASP A 348 -15.24 5.31 -13.33
N LEU A 349 -14.08 4.72 -13.08
CA LEU A 349 -12.90 5.40 -12.56
C LEU A 349 -11.83 5.35 -13.65
N GLY A 350 -11.71 6.41 -14.43
CA GLY A 350 -10.60 6.56 -15.36
C GLY A 350 -9.25 6.39 -14.69
N SER A 351 -8.21 6.04 -15.45
CA SER A 351 -6.86 5.81 -14.91
C SER A 351 -6.33 6.98 -14.07
N LYS A 352 -6.69 8.22 -14.41
CA LYS A 352 -6.37 9.42 -13.62
C LYS A 352 -6.95 9.40 -12.21
N LEU A 353 -8.23 9.11 -12.07
CA LEU A 353 -8.88 9.06 -10.77
C LEU A 353 -8.29 7.94 -9.92
N GLN A 354 -8.02 6.78 -10.57
CA GLN A 354 -7.41 5.64 -9.89
C GLN A 354 -6.00 5.92 -9.36
N ALA A 355 -5.18 6.66 -10.09
CA ALA A 355 -3.80 6.97 -9.70
C ALA A 355 -3.73 7.83 -8.41
N ASN A 356 -4.75 8.67 -8.18
CA ASN A 356 -4.80 9.56 -7.01
C ASN A 356 -5.43 8.93 -5.77
N ILE A 357 -6.01 7.72 -5.87
CA ILE A 357 -6.58 7.03 -4.72
C ILE A 357 -5.54 6.04 -4.18
N ASN A 358 -4.82 6.44 -3.14
CA ASN A 358 -3.66 5.68 -2.67
C ASN A 358 -4.01 4.49 -1.80
N PHE A 359 -4.97 4.61 -0.88
CA PHE A 359 -5.33 3.49 -0.03
C PHE A 359 -6.52 2.71 -0.60
N ARG A 360 -6.42 1.39 -0.62
CA ARG A 360 -7.41 0.54 -1.28
C ARG A 360 -7.79 -0.65 -0.42
N ILE A 361 -9.08 -0.90 -0.31
CA ILE A 361 -9.65 -2.02 0.45
C ILE A 361 -10.61 -2.79 -0.45
N SER A 362 -10.48 -4.11 -0.47
CA SER A 362 -11.55 -5.00 -0.93
C SER A 362 -12.21 -5.67 0.26
N VAL A 363 -13.52 -5.86 0.22
CA VAL A 363 -14.26 -6.68 1.19
C VAL A 363 -15.15 -7.68 0.44
N GLY A 364 -15.05 -8.94 0.83
CA GLY A 364 -15.66 -10.03 0.07
C GLY A 364 -14.79 -10.44 -1.13
N ARG A 365 -15.38 -11.19 -2.06
CA ARG A 365 -14.69 -11.70 -3.24
C ARG A 365 -14.84 -10.73 -4.41
N LEU A 366 -13.73 -10.43 -5.05
CA LEU A 366 -13.68 -9.86 -6.39
C LEU A 366 -13.29 -10.97 -7.39
N ASP A 367 -13.52 -10.75 -8.66
CA ASP A 367 -12.92 -11.55 -9.72
C ASP A 367 -11.46 -11.11 -9.96
N GLU A 368 -10.74 -11.83 -10.78
CA GLU A 368 -9.32 -11.57 -11.05
C GLU A 368 -9.09 -10.15 -11.61
N VAL A 369 -9.92 -9.73 -12.57
CA VAL A 369 -9.87 -8.38 -13.14
C VAL A 369 -10.16 -7.31 -12.07
N GLY A 370 -11.11 -7.57 -11.18
CA GLY A 370 -11.42 -6.68 -10.08
C GLY A 370 -10.25 -6.52 -9.10
N TYR A 371 -9.53 -7.59 -8.80
CA TYR A 371 -8.32 -7.51 -7.96
C TYR A 371 -7.18 -6.78 -8.67
N ASP A 372 -6.97 -7.02 -9.97
CA ASP A 372 -5.96 -6.31 -10.76
C ASP A 372 -6.21 -4.79 -10.78
N LEU A 373 -7.47 -4.39 -10.98
CA LEU A 373 -7.86 -2.98 -10.97
C LEU A 373 -7.80 -2.37 -9.57
N ALA A 374 -8.16 -3.13 -8.53
CA ALA A 374 -8.09 -2.65 -7.16
C ALA A 374 -6.65 -2.46 -6.67
N PHE A 375 -5.75 -3.41 -6.93
CA PHE A 375 -4.44 -3.46 -6.28
C PHE A 375 -3.25 -3.35 -7.22
N GLY A 376 -3.48 -3.30 -8.53
CA GLY A 376 -2.46 -3.09 -9.55
C GLY A 376 -1.57 -4.31 -9.83
N GLU A 377 -0.66 -4.12 -10.78
CA GLU A 377 0.17 -5.20 -11.36
C GLU A 377 1.08 -5.93 -10.37
N VAL A 378 1.50 -5.27 -9.30
CA VAL A 378 2.36 -5.87 -8.27
C VAL A 378 1.69 -7.10 -7.62
N ASN A 379 0.36 -7.13 -7.67
CA ASN A 379 -0.47 -8.19 -7.10
C ASN A 379 -0.94 -9.25 -8.11
N ARG A 380 -0.55 -9.15 -9.38
CA ARG A 380 -1.01 -10.07 -10.46
C ARG A 380 -0.71 -11.55 -10.18
N ASN A 381 0.41 -11.85 -9.50
CA ASN A 381 0.80 -13.20 -9.15
C ASN A 381 0.35 -13.61 -7.73
N LYS A 382 -0.43 -12.76 -7.05
CA LYS A 382 -0.93 -13.05 -5.71
C LYS A 382 -2.20 -13.90 -5.79
N GLU A 383 -2.23 -15.02 -5.08
CA GLU A 383 -3.44 -15.81 -4.91
C GLU A 383 -4.35 -15.17 -3.87
N PHE A 384 -5.40 -14.48 -4.33
CA PHE A 384 -6.40 -13.87 -3.45
C PHE A 384 -7.33 -14.95 -2.90
N LYS A 385 -7.13 -15.30 -1.63
CA LYS A 385 -7.91 -16.35 -0.96
C LYS A 385 -9.20 -15.78 -0.38
N TYR A 386 -10.32 -16.37 -0.77
CA TYR A 386 -11.60 -16.05 -0.16
C TYR A 386 -12.14 -17.26 0.58
N VAL A 387 -12.18 -17.18 1.90
CA VAL A 387 -12.76 -18.21 2.76
C VAL A 387 -14.02 -17.64 3.41
N LYS A 388 -15.15 -18.23 3.07
CA LYS A 388 -16.47 -17.84 3.59
C LYS A 388 -16.74 -18.36 5.01
N TYR A 389 -16.09 -19.45 5.36
CA TYR A 389 -16.22 -20.10 6.65
C TYR A 389 -14.85 -20.38 7.27
N LEU A 390 -14.70 -20.06 8.53
CA LEU A 390 -13.48 -20.35 9.31
C LEU A 390 -13.92 -21.15 10.55
N GLY A 391 -13.39 -22.37 10.71
CA GLY A 391 -13.79 -23.24 11.83
C GLY A 391 -15.29 -23.51 11.89
N GLY A 392 -15.95 -23.66 10.73
CA GLY A 392 -17.40 -23.90 10.63
C GLY A 392 -18.29 -22.65 10.84
N LYS A 393 -17.70 -21.49 11.18
CA LYS A 393 -18.44 -20.23 11.34
C LYS A 393 -18.26 -19.34 10.12
N ARG A 394 -19.35 -18.71 9.66
CA ARG A 394 -19.31 -17.75 8.55
C ARG A 394 -18.54 -16.50 8.98
N VAL A 395 -17.60 -16.08 8.13
CA VAL A 395 -16.81 -14.86 8.34
C VAL A 395 -17.26 -13.81 7.34
N TYR A 396 -17.66 -12.66 7.86
CA TYR A 396 -18.03 -11.48 7.06
C TYR A 396 -16.90 -10.47 7.08
N GLY A 397 -16.78 -9.67 6.02
CA GLY A 397 -15.84 -8.57 5.94
C GLY A 397 -14.39 -8.99 5.73
N ARG A 398 -14.11 -10.23 5.30
CA ARG A 398 -12.80 -10.64 4.84
C ARG A 398 -12.51 -10.06 3.47
N GLY A 399 -11.30 -9.62 3.25
CA GLY A 399 -10.82 -9.05 2.00
C GLY A 399 -9.34 -8.74 2.04
N TYR A 400 -8.93 -7.71 1.33
CA TYR A 400 -7.54 -7.29 1.23
C TYR A 400 -7.42 -5.77 1.33
N ALA A 401 -6.28 -5.28 1.77
CA ALA A 401 -5.98 -3.86 1.83
C ALA A 401 -4.50 -3.60 1.48
N SER A 402 -4.24 -2.51 0.78
CA SER A 402 -2.88 -2.02 0.51
C SER A 402 -2.88 -0.53 0.17
N VAL A 403 -1.72 0.07 0.25
CA VAL A 403 -1.39 1.27 -0.51
C VAL A 403 -1.20 0.87 -1.98
N TYR A 404 -1.61 1.70 -2.92
CA TYR A 404 -1.50 1.41 -4.35
C TYR A 404 -0.03 1.21 -4.75
N GLY A 405 0.23 0.17 -5.50
CA GLY A 405 1.59 -0.23 -5.89
C GLY A 405 2.30 -1.13 -4.89
N GLU A 406 1.71 -1.41 -3.73
CA GLU A 406 2.22 -2.35 -2.74
C GLU A 406 1.51 -3.70 -2.79
N VAL A 407 2.12 -4.71 -2.16
CA VAL A 407 1.50 -6.04 -2.05
C VAL A 407 0.31 -5.99 -1.10
N ALA A 408 -0.86 -6.36 -1.59
CA ALA A 408 -2.08 -6.40 -0.81
C ALA A 408 -1.97 -7.43 0.32
N ARG A 409 -2.35 -7.02 1.52
CA ARG A 409 -2.39 -7.86 2.73
C ARG A 409 -3.81 -8.25 3.08
N GLU A 410 -3.97 -9.40 3.71
CA GLU A 410 -5.28 -9.84 4.16
C GLU A 410 -5.87 -8.84 5.16
N PHE A 411 -7.12 -8.51 4.95
CA PHE A 411 -7.88 -7.54 5.73
C PHE A 411 -9.16 -8.17 6.27
N TYR A 412 -9.51 -7.81 7.47
CA TYR A 412 -10.82 -8.09 8.06
C TYR A 412 -11.48 -6.78 8.48
N SER A 413 -12.60 -6.46 7.85
CA SER A 413 -13.47 -5.36 8.30
C SER A 413 -13.75 -5.48 9.79
N PRO A 414 -13.82 -4.36 10.52
CA PRO A 414 -14.09 -4.36 11.95
C PRO A 414 -15.30 -5.22 12.32
N LEU A 415 -15.24 -5.87 13.45
CA LEU A 415 -16.27 -6.78 13.92
C LEU A 415 -17.46 -6.00 14.44
N LEU A 416 -18.62 -6.19 13.79
CA LEU A 416 -19.88 -5.71 14.30
C LEU A 416 -20.33 -6.64 15.44
N GLU A 417 -20.36 -6.13 16.65
CA GLU A 417 -20.77 -6.91 17.82
C GLU A 417 -22.30 -7.11 17.85
N LYS A 418 -22.72 -8.22 18.43
CA LYS A 418 -24.14 -8.48 18.57
C LYS A 418 -24.78 -7.45 19.51
N GLY A 419 -25.83 -6.78 19.04
CA GLY A 419 -26.51 -5.71 19.78
C GLY A 419 -25.91 -4.31 19.59
N PHE A 420 -24.87 -4.15 18.74
CA PHE A 420 -24.36 -2.83 18.38
C PHE A 420 -25.33 -2.10 17.45
N SER A 421 -25.64 -0.85 17.76
CA SER A 421 -26.46 0.05 16.95
C SER A 421 -25.64 1.21 16.43
N PHE A 422 -25.56 1.37 15.11
CA PHE A 422 -24.93 2.54 14.50
C PHE A 422 -25.70 3.82 14.81
N THR A 423 -27.03 3.75 14.90
CA THR A 423 -27.89 4.89 15.22
C THR A 423 -27.53 5.47 16.57
N ASP A 424 -27.45 4.61 17.62
CA ASP A 424 -27.09 5.05 18.97
C ASP A 424 -25.68 5.63 19.06
N GLU A 425 -24.77 5.18 18.19
CA GLU A 425 -23.41 5.74 18.12
C GLU A 425 -23.39 7.10 17.40
N TYR A 426 -24.19 7.25 16.34
CA TYR A 426 -24.28 8.53 15.62
C TYR A 426 -24.96 9.62 16.44
N GLU A 427 -25.94 9.28 17.28
CA GLU A 427 -26.56 10.23 18.21
C GLU A 427 -25.57 10.88 19.18
N LYS A 428 -24.47 10.20 19.48
CA LYS A 428 -23.38 10.71 20.35
C LYS A 428 -22.42 11.64 19.63
N ILE A 429 -22.49 11.74 18.30
CA ILE A 429 -21.58 12.57 17.53
C ILE A 429 -22.13 13.99 17.45
N GLU A 430 -21.31 14.94 17.85
CA GLU A 430 -21.63 16.35 17.69
C GLU A 430 -21.59 16.76 16.23
N ARG A 431 -22.54 17.60 15.81
CA ARG A 431 -22.54 18.16 14.46
C ARG A 431 -21.34 19.09 14.31
N ARG A 432 -20.57 18.87 13.26
CA ARG A 432 -19.47 19.74 12.86
C ARG A 432 -19.92 20.65 11.71
N GLU A 433 -19.64 21.92 11.81
CA GLU A 433 -19.96 22.86 10.76
C GLU A 433 -18.75 23.04 9.81
N ASN A 434 -19.07 23.25 8.55
CA ASN A 434 -18.04 23.62 7.59
C ASN A 434 -17.76 25.11 7.75
N LEU A 435 -16.54 25.44 8.16
CA LEU A 435 -16.10 26.82 8.39
C LEU A 435 -16.09 27.66 7.11
N PHE A 436 -16.14 27.01 5.93
CA PHE A 436 -16.06 27.67 4.63
C PHE A 436 -17.35 27.44 3.86
N ASN A 437 -18.18 28.49 3.80
CA ASN A 437 -19.31 28.53 2.91
C ASN A 437 -18.89 29.32 1.66
N PRO A 438 -18.76 28.67 0.48
CA PRO A 438 -18.38 29.36 -0.75
C PRO A 438 -19.35 30.46 -1.14
N LEU A 439 -20.62 30.37 -0.73
CA LEU A 439 -21.64 31.40 -0.99
C LEU A 439 -21.44 32.66 -0.17
N GLU A 440 -20.77 32.56 0.99
CA GLU A 440 -20.49 33.69 1.87
C GLU A 440 -19.13 34.34 1.58
N ASN A 441 -18.26 33.67 0.85
CA ASN A 441 -16.93 34.17 0.49
C ASN A 441 -16.66 34.01 -1.03
N PRO A 442 -17.26 34.89 -1.88
CA PRO A 442 -17.11 34.82 -3.33
C PRO A 442 -15.67 35.05 -3.84
N ASN A 443 -14.77 35.60 -3.00
CA ASN A 443 -13.34 35.77 -3.33
C ASN A 443 -12.53 34.49 -3.10
N ALA A 444 -13.17 33.38 -2.66
CA ALA A 444 -12.53 32.09 -2.51
C ALA A 444 -12.50 31.30 -3.83
N GLU A 445 -13.06 31.83 -4.92
CA GLU A 445 -12.92 31.23 -6.25
C GLU A 445 -11.47 31.38 -6.72
N LEU A 446 -10.97 30.33 -7.37
CA LEU A 446 -9.73 30.45 -8.13
C LEU A 446 -9.94 31.53 -9.21
N SER A 447 -8.93 32.34 -9.45
CA SER A 447 -8.88 33.18 -10.63
C SER A 447 -8.99 32.30 -11.88
N GLU A 448 -9.50 32.82 -12.98
CA GLU A 448 -9.57 32.07 -14.25
C GLU A 448 -8.17 31.59 -14.67
N GLU A 449 -7.13 32.37 -14.41
CA GLU A 449 -5.73 32.01 -14.65
C GLU A 449 -5.28 30.80 -13.80
N GLU A 450 -5.70 30.71 -12.55
CA GLU A 450 -5.41 29.54 -11.69
C GLU A 450 -6.20 28.30 -12.14
N LYS A 451 -7.43 28.45 -12.62
CA LYS A 451 -8.22 27.36 -13.20
C LYS A 451 -7.60 26.85 -14.51
N GLU A 452 -7.16 27.75 -15.39
CA GLU A 452 -6.48 27.40 -16.64
C GLU A 452 -5.13 26.71 -16.40
N ASN A 453 -4.33 27.18 -15.45
CA ASN A 453 -3.07 26.53 -15.07
C ASN A 453 -3.30 25.13 -14.51
N LEU A 454 -4.33 24.95 -13.69
CA LEU A 454 -4.70 23.66 -13.13
C LEU A 454 -5.19 22.68 -14.20
N GLN A 455 -5.98 23.19 -15.15
CA GLN A 455 -6.49 22.40 -16.26
C GLN A 455 -5.34 22.00 -17.20
N ALA A 456 -4.40 22.89 -17.44
CA ALA A 456 -3.19 22.59 -18.20
C ALA A 456 -2.29 21.55 -17.51
N GLU A 457 -2.15 21.60 -16.18
CA GLU A 457 -1.43 20.57 -15.42
C GLU A 457 -2.14 19.20 -15.49
N MET A 458 -3.47 19.18 -15.40
CA MET A 458 -4.27 17.97 -15.55
C MET A 458 -4.15 17.37 -16.97
N GLU A 459 -4.21 18.21 -18.02
CA GLU A 459 -4.04 17.78 -19.41
C GLU A 459 -2.62 17.28 -19.69
N ALA A 460 -1.60 17.95 -19.16
CA ALA A 460 -0.20 17.50 -19.27
C ALA A 460 0.04 16.14 -18.61
N GLN A 461 -0.64 15.89 -17.48
CA GLN A 461 -0.57 14.60 -16.79
C GLN A 461 -1.28 13.48 -17.58
N GLU A 462 -2.38 13.81 -18.28
CA GLU A 462 -3.06 12.90 -19.22
C GLU A 462 -2.22 12.50 -20.43
N GLU A 463 -1.52 13.47 -20.99
CA GLU A 463 -0.67 13.23 -22.15
C GLU A 463 0.54 12.34 -21.78
N LEU A 464 1.08 12.51 -20.57
CA LEU A 464 2.14 11.66 -20.03
C LEU A 464 1.67 10.20 -19.84
N GLU A 465 0.44 9.99 -19.39
CA GLU A 465 -0.13 8.65 -19.19
C GLU A 465 -0.55 7.97 -20.51
N LYS A 466 -0.99 8.74 -21.50
CA LYS A 466 -1.42 8.20 -22.80
C LYS A 466 -0.27 7.89 -23.76
N GLY A 467 0.95 8.36 -23.47
CA GLY A 467 2.12 8.18 -24.34
C GLY A 467 1.99 8.87 -25.71
N GLU A 468 0.99 9.72 -25.90
CA GLU A 468 0.77 10.48 -27.13
C GLU A 468 1.11 11.97 -26.90
N VAL A 469 2.25 12.39 -27.43
CA VAL A 469 2.64 13.81 -27.43
C VAL A 469 1.87 14.54 -28.53
N LYS A 470 0.79 15.22 -28.19
CA LYS A 470 0.20 16.23 -29.10
C LYS A 470 1.03 17.50 -29.07
N LYS A 471 1.35 18.03 -30.25
CA LYS A 471 2.07 19.32 -30.39
C LYS A 471 1.21 20.43 -29.82
N VAL A 472 1.71 21.09 -28.78
CA VAL A 472 1.08 22.27 -28.17
C VAL A 472 1.28 23.46 -29.10
N ASP A 473 0.26 24.33 -29.20
CA ASP A 473 0.28 25.53 -30.04
C ASP A 473 1.43 26.47 -29.61
N PRO A 474 2.36 26.80 -30.52
CA PRO A 474 3.49 27.68 -30.23
C PRO A 474 3.11 29.09 -29.74
N GLY A 475 1.90 29.56 -30.00
CA GLY A 475 1.40 30.88 -29.59
C GLY A 475 1.19 30.99 -28.07
N LEU A 476 0.63 29.96 -27.46
CA LEU A 476 0.34 29.92 -26.00
C LEU A 476 1.63 29.85 -25.16
N VAL A 477 2.65 29.16 -25.68
CA VAL A 477 3.96 29.05 -25.03
C VAL A 477 4.69 30.39 -25.02
N GLN A 478 4.54 31.18 -26.06
CA GLN A 478 5.20 32.48 -26.19
C GLN A 478 4.58 33.55 -25.28
N GLU A 479 3.29 33.45 -25.01
CA GLU A 479 2.54 34.34 -24.13
C GLU A 479 2.85 34.06 -22.65
N LEU A 480 2.94 32.80 -22.26
CA LEU A 480 3.37 32.34 -20.93
C LEU A 480 4.86 32.65 -20.64
N MET A 481 5.71 32.60 -21.68
CA MET A 481 7.12 33.00 -21.56
C MET A 481 7.29 34.52 -21.36
N SER A 482 6.48 35.34 -22.01
CA SER A 482 6.59 36.78 -21.91
C SER A 482 6.11 37.36 -20.57
N SER A 483 5.20 36.69 -19.88
CA SER A 483 4.68 37.12 -18.57
C SER A 483 5.63 36.80 -17.40
N LYS A 484 6.41 35.71 -17.52
CA LYS A 484 7.34 35.26 -16.44
C LYS A 484 8.78 35.76 -16.60
N GLN A 485 9.19 36.32 -17.75
CA GLN A 485 10.51 36.90 -17.95
C GLN A 485 10.76 38.24 -17.24
N LYS A 486 9.75 38.78 -16.57
CA LYS A 486 9.89 40.11 -15.89
C LYS A 486 10.45 40.07 -14.47
N GLU A 487 10.67 38.90 -13.86
CA GLU A 487 11.03 38.81 -12.44
C GLU A 487 12.39 38.20 -12.07
N SER A 488 13.20 37.68 -13.00
CA SER A 488 14.53 37.20 -12.61
C SER A 488 15.63 37.73 -13.53
N GLY A 489 16.58 38.47 -12.95
CA GLY A 489 17.77 39.02 -13.63
C GLY A 489 18.90 38.01 -13.87
N ASN A 490 18.63 36.71 -13.92
CA ASN A 490 19.57 35.66 -14.30
C ASN A 490 19.00 34.85 -15.45
N ASP A 491 19.85 34.56 -16.44
CA ASP A 491 19.56 33.85 -17.69
C ASP A 491 19.27 32.33 -17.50
N LEU A 492 18.61 31.98 -16.42
CA LEU A 492 18.29 30.62 -16.02
C LEU A 492 16.89 30.22 -16.52
N VAL A 493 16.81 29.11 -17.25
CA VAL A 493 15.55 28.60 -17.83
C VAL A 493 15.22 27.23 -17.21
N ARG A 494 13.95 27.05 -16.81
CA ARG A 494 13.48 25.75 -16.29
C ARG A 494 13.59 24.66 -17.34
N THR A 495 14.02 23.47 -16.92
CA THR A 495 14.14 22.29 -17.81
C THR A 495 12.86 22.00 -18.60
N PHE A 496 11.71 22.18 -18.00
CA PHE A 496 10.41 21.99 -18.63
C PHE A 496 10.14 23.01 -19.77
N VAL A 497 10.48 24.27 -19.56
CA VAL A 497 10.32 25.31 -20.58
C VAL A 497 11.25 25.04 -21.74
N PHE A 498 12.49 24.71 -21.44
CA PHE A 498 13.51 24.40 -22.46
C PHE A 498 13.18 23.12 -23.25
N SER A 499 12.58 22.10 -22.60
CA SER A 499 12.15 20.89 -23.30
C SER A 499 11.13 21.16 -24.39
N LYS A 500 10.22 22.11 -24.16
CA LYS A 500 9.23 22.55 -25.18
C LYS A 500 9.87 23.35 -26.30
N GLU A 501 10.85 24.18 -25.96
CA GLU A 501 11.59 25.00 -26.94
C GLU A 501 12.30 24.11 -27.98
N ILE A 502 12.90 23.01 -27.55
CA ILE A 502 13.63 22.08 -28.44
C ILE A 502 12.75 20.93 -28.96
N GLY A 503 11.45 20.90 -28.64
CA GLY A 503 10.48 19.91 -29.14
C GLY A 503 10.65 18.50 -28.55
N VAL A 504 11.17 18.39 -27.32
CA VAL A 504 11.44 17.12 -26.64
C VAL A 504 10.46 16.92 -25.49
N SER A 505 10.03 15.67 -25.25
CA SER A 505 9.13 15.40 -24.13
C SER A 505 9.79 15.72 -22.78
N ALA A 506 9.01 16.22 -21.81
CA ALA A 506 9.49 16.51 -20.46
C ALA A 506 10.10 15.27 -19.77
N GLY A 507 9.57 14.07 -20.05
CA GLY A 507 10.10 12.81 -19.56
C GLY A 507 11.48 12.46 -20.13
N SER A 508 11.69 12.70 -21.43
CA SER A 508 13.01 12.51 -22.08
C SER A 508 14.02 13.53 -21.58
N MET A 509 13.58 14.78 -21.38
CA MET A 509 14.40 15.84 -20.79
C MET A 509 14.85 15.48 -19.38
N LYS A 510 13.91 15.07 -18.51
CA LYS A 510 14.22 14.66 -17.14
C LYS A 510 15.18 13.47 -17.11
N ASN A 511 14.96 12.45 -17.94
CA ASN A 511 15.84 11.29 -18.02
C ASN A 511 17.26 11.66 -18.44
N LEU A 512 17.42 12.62 -19.37
CA LEU A 512 18.73 13.09 -19.77
C LEU A 512 19.39 13.92 -18.65
N VAL A 513 18.65 14.84 -18.02
CA VAL A 513 19.14 15.65 -16.90
C VAL A 513 19.56 14.78 -15.71
N ASP A 514 18.77 13.74 -15.37
CA ASP A 514 19.12 12.79 -14.31
C ASP A 514 20.40 11.98 -14.64
N LYS A 515 20.72 11.77 -15.92
CA LYS A 515 21.96 11.11 -16.37
C LYS A 515 23.16 12.05 -16.40
N LEU A 516 22.92 13.32 -16.61
CA LEU A 516 23.93 14.38 -16.57
C LEU A 516 24.24 14.85 -15.14
N ASP A 517 23.41 14.47 -14.17
CA ASP A 517 23.62 14.79 -12.75
C ASP A 517 24.92 14.07 -12.26
N GLY A 518 25.93 14.84 -11.91
CA GLY A 518 27.29 14.35 -11.62
C GLY A 518 28.34 14.63 -12.73
N ILE A 519 27.90 14.99 -13.95
CA ILE A 519 28.75 15.52 -15.01
C ILE A 519 28.59 17.04 -15.05
N LEU A 520 27.36 17.53 -14.93
CA LEU A 520 27.02 18.95 -14.88
C LEU A 520 26.38 19.27 -13.53
N GLU A 521 26.76 20.39 -12.93
CA GLU A 521 26.13 20.90 -11.70
C GLU A 521 24.91 21.75 -12.09
N PHE A 522 23.71 21.26 -11.73
CA PHE A 522 22.44 21.96 -11.98
C PHE A 522 21.98 22.77 -10.78
N GLU A 523 21.53 24.00 -11.01
CA GLU A 523 20.78 24.74 -9.99
C GLU A 523 19.42 24.10 -9.78
N LYS A 524 19.11 23.76 -8.51
CA LYS A 524 17.86 23.12 -8.11
C LYS A 524 17.17 23.98 -7.04
N GLU A 525 15.97 24.45 -7.34
CA GLU A 525 15.13 25.17 -6.40
C GLU A 525 13.75 24.48 -6.38
N ASP A 526 13.25 24.09 -5.20
CA ASP A 526 11.96 23.39 -5.00
C ASP A 526 11.76 22.14 -5.87
N ASN A 527 12.79 21.31 -6.04
CA ASN A 527 12.82 20.16 -6.96
C ASN A 527 12.70 20.52 -8.45
N VAL A 528 12.78 21.77 -8.81
CA VAL A 528 12.84 22.23 -10.19
C VAL A 528 14.29 22.48 -10.59
N VAL A 529 14.70 21.90 -11.70
CA VAL A 529 16.05 22.10 -12.26
C VAL A 529 16.04 23.26 -13.23
N TYR A 530 16.97 24.19 -13.05
CA TYR A 530 17.19 25.34 -13.92
C TYR A 530 18.46 25.15 -14.73
N LEU A 531 18.42 25.57 -15.99
CA LEU A 531 19.49 25.42 -16.95
C LEU A 531 20.07 26.81 -17.31
N ASN A 532 21.37 26.96 -17.22
CA ASN A 532 22.08 28.12 -17.78
C ASN A 532 22.27 27.95 -19.30
N GLU A 533 22.81 28.96 -19.97
CA GLU A 533 22.99 28.98 -21.42
C GLU A 533 23.88 27.83 -21.93
N ILE A 534 24.95 27.53 -21.24
CA ILE A 534 25.91 26.47 -21.62
C ILE A 534 25.22 25.09 -21.51
N GLN A 535 24.50 24.85 -20.41
CA GLN A 535 23.77 23.60 -20.19
C GLN A 535 22.65 23.39 -21.22
N ARG A 536 21.99 24.48 -21.65
CA ARG A 536 20.97 24.42 -22.72
C ARG A 536 21.59 24.00 -24.05
N ASN A 537 22.78 24.54 -24.41
CA ASN A 537 23.49 24.18 -25.63
C ASN A 537 23.91 22.70 -25.62
N ILE A 538 24.52 22.23 -24.52
CA ILE A 538 24.91 20.82 -24.36
C ILE A 538 23.71 19.89 -24.52
N ILE A 539 22.61 20.19 -23.84
CA ILE A 539 21.38 19.36 -23.89
C ILE A 539 20.78 19.35 -25.29
N LYS A 540 20.81 20.47 -26.00
CA LYS A 540 20.32 20.57 -27.39
C LYS A 540 21.17 19.69 -28.31
N ASP A 541 22.48 19.79 -28.24
CA ASP A 541 23.39 19.02 -29.08
C ASP A 541 23.33 17.51 -28.79
N LEU A 542 23.13 17.12 -27.52
CA LEU A 542 22.91 15.73 -27.13
C LEU A 542 21.59 15.16 -27.70
N PHE A 543 20.51 15.95 -27.75
CA PHE A 543 19.29 15.51 -28.38
C PHE A 543 19.40 15.45 -29.90
N GLU A 544 20.11 16.35 -30.55
CA GLU A 544 20.40 16.30 -31.98
C GLU A 544 21.22 15.06 -32.35
N LEU A 545 22.26 14.75 -31.56
CA LEU A 545 23.02 13.51 -31.70
C LEU A 545 22.14 12.27 -31.53
N LYS A 546 21.30 12.26 -30.52
CA LYS A 546 20.38 11.12 -30.27
C LYS A 546 19.39 10.89 -31.40
N GLN A 547 18.93 11.91 -32.10
CA GLN A 547 18.06 11.79 -33.27
C GLN A 547 18.77 11.21 -34.48
N ASN A 548 20.09 11.46 -34.60
CA ASN A 548 20.90 11.07 -35.76
C ASN A 548 21.64 9.75 -35.57
N THR A 549 21.55 9.11 -34.38
CA THR A 549 22.26 7.85 -34.07
C THR A 549 21.33 6.79 -33.51
N THR A 550 21.73 5.52 -33.66
CA THR A 550 21.05 4.37 -33.01
C THR A 550 21.64 4.04 -31.64
N GLN A 551 22.67 4.76 -31.20
CA GLN A 551 23.35 4.55 -29.92
C GLN A 551 22.42 4.83 -28.74
N ASN A 552 22.66 4.17 -27.61
CA ASN A 552 21.94 4.45 -26.38
C ASN A 552 22.53 5.69 -25.66
N TRP A 553 21.82 6.22 -24.64
CA TRP A 553 22.27 7.44 -23.96
C TRP A 553 23.62 7.28 -23.24
N SER A 554 23.97 6.09 -22.75
CA SER A 554 25.24 5.86 -22.05
C SER A 554 26.43 5.94 -23.04
N GLU A 555 26.28 5.37 -24.24
CA GLU A 555 27.28 5.43 -25.30
C GLU A 555 27.45 6.87 -25.82
N ILE A 556 26.37 7.61 -26.01
CA ILE A 556 26.43 9.01 -26.45
C ILE A 556 27.14 9.89 -25.42
N LEU A 557 26.87 9.68 -24.12
CA LEU A 557 27.48 10.48 -23.06
C LEU A 557 28.96 10.17 -22.84
N GLU A 558 29.42 8.92 -23.12
CA GLU A 558 30.82 8.55 -23.08
C GLU A 558 31.63 9.21 -24.21
N ASP A 559 31.04 9.38 -25.39
CA ASP A 559 31.69 9.92 -26.58
C ASP A 559 31.51 11.45 -26.74
N PHE A 560 30.69 12.09 -25.90
CA PHE A 560 30.35 13.51 -26.02
C PHE A 560 31.49 14.40 -25.50
N PRO A 561 31.97 15.38 -26.28
CA PRO A 561 33.14 16.21 -25.93
C PRO A 561 32.76 17.32 -24.93
N PHE A 562 32.54 16.99 -23.67
CA PHE A 562 32.22 17.96 -22.60
C PHE A 562 33.30 19.01 -22.41
N ASP A 563 34.59 18.67 -22.70
CA ASP A 563 35.74 19.57 -22.60
C ASP A 563 35.62 20.80 -23.52
N GLU A 564 34.93 20.68 -24.66
CA GLU A 564 34.68 21.80 -25.58
C GLU A 564 33.72 22.84 -24.99
N TYR A 565 32.90 22.48 -24.00
CA TYR A 565 32.00 23.37 -23.29
C TYR A 565 32.53 23.86 -21.95
N GLY A 566 33.76 23.45 -21.59
CA GLY A 566 34.49 23.89 -20.39
C GLY A 566 34.19 23.07 -19.13
N PHE A 567 33.78 21.81 -19.29
CA PHE A 567 33.53 20.87 -18.20
C PHE A 567 34.57 19.76 -18.16
#